data_5e31d3bfc77eac85f224b3108992febc
#
_entry.id   5e31d3bfc77eac85f224b3108992febc
#
_cell.length_a   1.000
_cell.length_b   1.000
_cell.length_c   1.000
_cell.angle_alpha   90.00
_cell.angle_beta   90.00
_cell.angle_gamma   90.00
#
_symmetry.space_group_name_H-M   'P 1'
#
loop_
_entity.id
_entity.type
_entity.pdbx_description
1 polymer ?
#
loop_
_entity_poly.entity_id
_entity_poly.type
_entity_poly.pdbx_seq_one_letter_code
_entity_poly.pdbx_strand_id
1 'polypeptide(L)'
;AREVGSGNFESYYKPLSEEDTLGLELLKMREDLRVNEQMLEDKVTQRTAEVVRQKAEIELQSQKIEVFYKQVTDSIRYAKRIQEAILPPDSFVKKLLPDSFVFYKPKDIVSGDFYWFDHLNGKALFAAVDCTGHGVPGAFMSIVGHNLLKQIMSKHLFTQPSKILDELSKGVSETLHQRNFEESISKDGMDMTLCTVDTKANELEFAGAMNPMYFIREGEIFEIKGNKFPVGIYLEKEIQKFTN
;
A
#
# COMPACT_ATOMS: atom_id res chain seq x y z
N ALA A 1 -12.44 -32.91 -60.11
CA ALA A 1 -12.09 -31.58 -59.62
C ALA A 1 -13.24 -30.90 -58.82
N ARG A 2 -14.48 -30.87 -59.36
CA ARG A 2 -15.61 -30.18 -58.70
C ARG A 2 -15.99 -30.81 -57.35
N GLU A 3 -15.94 -32.15 -57.23
CA GLU A 3 -16.27 -32.88 -56.00
C GLU A 3 -15.15 -32.75 -54.95
N VAL A 4 -13.89 -32.80 -55.37
CA VAL A 4 -12.74 -32.53 -54.47
C VAL A 4 -12.80 -31.11 -53.93
N GLY A 5 -13.18 -30.14 -54.74
CA GLY A 5 -13.38 -28.74 -54.32
C GLY A 5 -14.54 -28.53 -53.35
N SER A 6 -15.51 -29.47 -53.26
CA SER A 6 -16.59 -29.48 -52.27
C SER A 6 -16.31 -30.30 -51.02
N GLY A 7 -15.06 -30.83 -50.85
CA GLY A 7 -14.62 -31.61 -49.69
C GLY A 7 -14.89 -33.14 -49.82
N ASN A 8 -15.34 -33.60 -51.00
CA ASN A 8 -15.54 -35.04 -51.24
C ASN A 8 -14.25 -35.66 -51.81
N PHE A 9 -13.33 -36.08 -50.93
CA PHE A 9 -12.06 -36.72 -51.32
C PHE A 9 -12.20 -38.21 -51.66
N GLU A 10 -13.37 -38.81 -51.41
CA GLU A 10 -13.61 -40.24 -51.70
C GLU A 10 -14.16 -40.45 -53.12
N SER A 11 -14.39 -39.41 -53.89
CA SER A 11 -14.91 -39.54 -55.24
C SER A 11 -13.95 -40.32 -56.14
N TYR A 12 -14.52 -41.34 -56.84
CA TYR A 12 -13.73 -42.19 -57.71
C TYR A 12 -13.28 -41.44 -58.95
N TYR A 13 -11.96 -41.43 -59.20
CA TYR A 13 -11.35 -40.90 -60.41
C TYR A 13 -10.27 -41.85 -60.89
N LYS A 14 -10.28 -42.18 -62.16
CA LYS A 14 -9.25 -43.05 -62.82
C LYS A 14 -8.59 -42.25 -63.94
N PRO A 15 -7.26 -42.14 -63.97
CA PRO A 15 -6.55 -41.57 -65.14
C PRO A 15 -6.87 -42.29 -66.42
N LEU A 16 -6.89 -41.55 -67.53
CA LEU A 16 -7.23 -42.11 -68.86
C LEU A 16 -6.14 -43.03 -69.44
N SER A 17 -4.87 -42.80 -69.07
CA SER A 17 -3.72 -43.63 -69.39
C SER A 17 -2.59 -43.40 -68.40
N GLU A 18 -1.51 -44.17 -68.48
CA GLU A 18 -0.28 -43.92 -67.67
C GLU A 18 0.45 -42.61 -68.06
N GLU A 19 0.14 -42.05 -69.21
CA GLU A 19 0.66 -40.73 -69.66
C GLU A 19 -0.24 -39.56 -69.32
N ASP A 20 -1.40 -39.78 -68.64
CA ASP A 20 -2.33 -38.76 -68.20
C ASP A 20 -1.75 -38.00 -67.00
N THR A 21 -0.75 -37.15 -67.28
CA THR A 21 -0.06 -36.36 -66.28
C THR A 21 -1.00 -35.48 -65.45
N LEU A 22 -2.04 -34.88 -66.08
CA LEU A 22 -3.05 -34.06 -65.38
C LEU A 22 -3.89 -34.89 -64.40
N GLY A 23 -4.32 -36.10 -64.88
CA GLY A 23 -5.07 -37.01 -64.00
C GLY A 23 -4.29 -37.51 -62.80
N LEU A 24 -3.00 -37.81 -63.00
CA LEU A 24 -2.11 -38.23 -61.89
C LEU A 24 -1.85 -37.10 -60.89
N GLU A 25 -1.64 -35.89 -61.35
CA GLU A 25 -1.46 -34.72 -60.47
C GLU A 25 -2.76 -34.38 -59.70
N LEU A 26 -3.91 -34.53 -60.31
CA LEU A 26 -5.20 -34.36 -59.61
C LEU A 26 -5.41 -35.43 -58.50
N LEU A 27 -5.01 -36.68 -58.71
CA LEU A 27 -5.05 -37.71 -57.69
C LEU A 27 -4.11 -37.40 -56.53
N LYS A 28 -2.88 -36.94 -56.84
CA LYS A 28 -1.92 -36.53 -55.83
C LYS A 28 -2.42 -35.35 -55.01
N MET A 29 -2.89 -34.30 -55.68
CA MET A 29 -3.46 -33.13 -54.99
C MET A 29 -4.65 -33.49 -54.09
N ARG A 30 -5.54 -34.43 -54.53
CA ARG A 30 -6.62 -34.92 -53.73
C ARG A 30 -6.13 -35.62 -52.47
N GLU A 31 -5.13 -36.50 -52.59
CA GLU A 31 -4.57 -37.19 -51.43
C GLU A 31 -3.85 -36.22 -50.49
N ASP A 32 -3.10 -35.27 -51.01
CA ASP A 32 -2.47 -34.22 -50.18
C ASP A 32 -3.52 -33.36 -49.42
N LEU A 33 -4.62 -33.03 -50.05
CA LEU A 33 -5.73 -32.33 -49.42
C LEU A 33 -6.40 -33.15 -48.33
N ARG A 34 -6.65 -34.42 -48.56
CA ARG A 34 -7.23 -35.35 -47.58
C ARG A 34 -6.34 -35.49 -46.35
N VAL A 35 -5.03 -35.68 -46.56
CA VAL A 35 -4.05 -35.76 -45.46
C VAL A 35 -3.99 -34.45 -44.66
N ASN A 36 -4.00 -33.31 -45.36
CA ASN A 36 -4.01 -32.00 -44.70
C ASN A 36 -5.29 -31.77 -43.89
N GLU A 37 -6.46 -32.13 -44.42
CA GLU A 37 -7.73 -32.04 -43.69
C GLU A 37 -7.70 -32.85 -42.42
N GLN A 38 -7.30 -34.14 -42.49
CA GLN A 38 -7.17 -35.00 -41.33
C GLN A 38 -6.20 -34.40 -40.27
N MET A 39 -5.03 -33.93 -40.74
CA MET A 39 -4.06 -33.33 -39.86
C MET A 39 -4.60 -32.03 -39.16
N LEU A 40 -5.41 -31.23 -39.88
CA LEU A 40 -6.05 -30.06 -39.31
C LEU A 40 -7.12 -30.40 -38.27
N GLU A 41 -7.95 -31.45 -38.56
CA GLU A 41 -8.96 -31.94 -37.61
C GLU A 41 -8.31 -32.48 -36.32
N ASP A 42 -7.25 -33.27 -36.45
CA ASP A 42 -6.50 -33.77 -35.32
C ASP A 42 -5.90 -32.63 -34.49
N LYS A 43 -5.32 -31.63 -35.18
CA LYS A 43 -4.78 -30.42 -34.52
C LYS A 43 -5.85 -29.61 -33.81
N VAL A 44 -7.02 -29.41 -34.43
CA VAL A 44 -8.15 -28.69 -33.84
C VAL A 44 -8.61 -29.45 -32.59
N THR A 45 -8.78 -30.77 -32.68
CA THR A 45 -9.20 -31.59 -31.54
C THR A 45 -8.20 -31.51 -30.40
N GLN A 46 -6.91 -31.63 -30.68
CA GLN A 46 -5.86 -31.52 -29.69
C GLN A 46 -5.82 -30.15 -29.01
N ARG A 47 -5.89 -29.06 -29.82
CA ARG A 47 -5.91 -27.67 -29.31
C ARG A 47 -7.17 -27.39 -28.50
N THR A 48 -8.32 -27.91 -28.93
CA THR A 48 -9.57 -27.73 -28.18
C THR A 48 -9.49 -28.40 -26.81
N ALA A 49 -8.96 -29.61 -26.73
CA ALA A 49 -8.76 -30.34 -25.49
C ALA A 49 -7.78 -29.61 -24.56
N GLU A 50 -6.68 -29.05 -25.12
CA GLU A 50 -5.71 -28.23 -24.38
C GLU A 50 -6.36 -26.97 -23.79
N VAL A 51 -7.11 -26.21 -24.61
CA VAL A 51 -7.82 -25.01 -24.17
C VAL A 51 -8.83 -25.30 -23.06
N VAL A 52 -9.60 -26.39 -23.18
CA VAL A 52 -10.56 -26.81 -22.14
C VAL A 52 -9.84 -27.09 -20.82
N ARG A 53 -8.70 -27.80 -20.89
CA ARG A 53 -7.90 -28.11 -19.70
C ARG A 53 -7.35 -26.83 -19.06
N GLN A 54 -6.75 -25.91 -19.86
CA GLN A 54 -6.21 -24.64 -19.37
C GLN A 54 -7.30 -23.77 -18.75
N LYS A 55 -8.49 -23.72 -19.36
CA LYS A 55 -9.62 -23.00 -18.82
C LYS A 55 -10.02 -23.51 -17.42
N ALA A 56 -10.14 -24.81 -17.25
CA ALA A 56 -10.47 -25.41 -15.96
C ALA A 56 -9.40 -25.12 -14.88
N GLU A 57 -8.11 -25.13 -15.27
CA GLU A 57 -7.01 -24.79 -14.38
C GLU A 57 -7.06 -23.32 -13.95
N ILE A 58 -7.29 -22.40 -14.90
CA ILE A 58 -7.43 -20.96 -14.62
C ILE A 58 -8.63 -20.72 -13.69
N GLU A 59 -9.77 -21.36 -13.92
CA GLU A 59 -10.95 -21.22 -13.05
C GLU A 59 -10.65 -21.67 -11.62
N LEU A 60 -9.94 -22.78 -11.44
CA LEU A 60 -9.53 -23.28 -10.13
C LEU A 60 -8.54 -22.33 -9.44
N GLN A 61 -7.56 -21.78 -10.19
CA GLN A 61 -6.61 -20.81 -9.66
C GLN A 61 -7.32 -19.52 -9.26
N SER A 62 -8.24 -19.03 -10.08
CA SER A 62 -9.04 -17.82 -9.80
C SER A 62 -9.84 -17.98 -8.49
N GLN A 63 -10.49 -19.11 -8.27
CA GLN A 63 -11.21 -19.38 -7.02
C GLN A 63 -10.28 -19.39 -5.81
N LYS A 64 -9.09 -20.01 -5.92
CA LYS A 64 -8.11 -19.99 -4.83
C LYS A 64 -7.61 -18.59 -4.50
N ILE A 65 -7.35 -17.77 -5.53
CA ILE A 65 -6.92 -16.37 -5.36
C ILE A 65 -8.02 -15.56 -4.67
N GLU A 66 -9.27 -15.73 -5.07
CA GLU A 66 -10.41 -15.02 -4.46
C GLU A 66 -10.55 -15.34 -2.96
N VAL A 67 -10.48 -16.61 -2.59
CA VAL A 67 -10.51 -17.03 -1.19
C VAL A 67 -9.36 -16.43 -0.40
N PHE A 68 -8.14 -16.52 -0.92
CA PHE A 68 -6.94 -15.97 -0.28
C PHE A 68 -7.02 -14.45 -0.14
N TYR A 69 -7.42 -13.75 -1.20
CA TYR A 69 -7.61 -12.29 -1.18
C TYR A 69 -8.62 -11.87 -0.11
N LYS A 70 -9.73 -12.59 0.01
CA LYS A 70 -10.72 -12.34 1.06
C LYS A 70 -10.12 -12.51 2.46
N GLN A 71 -9.41 -13.60 2.72
CA GLN A 71 -8.78 -13.86 4.03
C GLN A 71 -7.77 -12.76 4.42
N VAL A 72 -6.91 -12.37 3.48
CA VAL A 72 -5.93 -11.29 3.70
C VAL A 72 -6.64 -9.96 3.97
N THR A 73 -7.63 -9.62 3.15
CA THR A 73 -8.39 -8.38 3.30
C THR A 73 -9.14 -8.32 4.64
N ASP A 74 -9.75 -9.42 5.07
CA ASP A 74 -10.45 -9.48 6.36
C ASP A 74 -9.48 -9.33 7.54
N SER A 75 -8.26 -9.89 7.43
CA SER A 75 -7.19 -9.69 8.42
C SER A 75 -6.75 -8.23 8.50
N ILE A 76 -6.58 -7.55 7.36
CA ILE A 76 -6.22 -6.12 7.33
C ILE A 76 -7.36 -5.25 7.85
N ARG A 77 -8.62 -5.59 7.58
CA ARG A 77 -9.78 -4.89 8.15
C ARG A 77 -9.85 -5.04 9.68
N TYR A 78 -9.43 -6.17 10.20
CA TYR A 78 -9.31 -6.35 11.65
C TYR A 78 -8.20 -5.46 12.23
N ALA A 79 -7.02 -5.40 11.58
CA ALA A 79 -5.95 -4.48 11.95
C ALA A 79 -6.41 -3.01 11.93
N LYS A 80 -7.23 -2.62 10.95
CA LYS A 80 -7.86 -1.29 10.90
C LYS A 80 -8.66 -0.97 12.16
N ARG A 81 -9.48 -1.91 12.64
CA ARG A 81 -10.27 -1.69 13.87
C ARG A 81 -9.38 -1.45 15.09
N ILE A 82 -8.25 -2.15 15.17
CA ILE A 82 -7.26 -1.93 16.24
C ILE A 82 -6.66 -0.53 16.12
N GLN A 83 -6.25 -0.13 14.91
CA GLN A 83 -5.68 1.19 14.65
C GLN A 83 -6.69 2.32 14.96
N GLU A 84 -7.93 2.18 14.53
CA GLU A 84 -8.99 3.16 14.83
C GLU A 84 -9.29 3.27 16.33
N ALA A 85 -9.15 2.17 17.06
CA ALA A 85 -9.41 2.16 18.51
C ALA A 85 -8.34 2.91 19.34
N ILE A 86 -7.15 3.11 18.80
CA ILE A 86 -6.08 3.89 19.46
C ILE A 86 -6.17 5.39 19.14
N LEU A 87 -6.84 5.76 18.05
CA LEU A 87 -7.02 7.17 17.69
C LEU A 87 -7.98 7.86 18.66
N PRO A 88 -7.71 9.13 19.04
CA PRO A 88 -8.58 9.87 19.91
C PRO A 88 -9.96 10.08 19.26
N PRO A 89 -11.07 9.81 19.96
CA PRO A 89 -12.40 10.03 19.43
C PRO A 89 -12.69 11.54 19.27
N ASP A 90 -13.55 11.90 18.32
CA ASP A 90 -13.91 13.30 18.04
C ASP A 90 -14.43 14.03 19.29
N SER A 91 -15.18 13.34 20.15
CA SER A 91 -15.66 13.89 21.42
C SER A 91 -14.53 14.33 22.36
N PHE A 92 -13.41 13.61 22.38
CA PHE A 92 -12.24 13.98 23.16
C PHE A 92 -11.52 15.20 22.54
N VAL A 93 -11.35 15.19 21.21
CA VAL A 93 -10.77 16.33 20.48
C VAL A 93 -11.57 17.61 20.74
N LYS A 94 -12.90 17.56 20.57
CA LYS A 94 -13.80 18.69 20.78
C LYS A 94 -13.85 19.17 22.23
N LYS A 95 -13.62 18.28 23.19
CA LYS A 95 -13.50 18.67 24.60
C LYS A 95 -12.26 19.52 24.87
N LEU A 96 -11.15 19.24 24.19
CA LEU A 96 -9.88 19.96 24.32
C LEU A 96 -9.84 21.24 23.47
N LEU A 97 -10.28 21.13 22.25
CA LEU A 97 -10.30 22.22 21.25
C LEU A 97 -11.68 22.22 20.55
N PRO A 98 -12.67 22.97 21.09
CA PRO A 98 -14.05 22.96 20.58
C PRO A 98 -14.17 23.34 19.08
N ASP A 99 -13.42 24.36 18.66
CA ASP A 99 -13.44 24.90 17.30
C ASP A 99 -12.36 24.29 16.41
N SER A 100 -12.20 22.95 16.48
CA SER A 100 -11.23 22.21 15.69
C SER A 100 -11.91 21.15 14.83
N PHE A 101 -11.22 20.64 13.83
CA PHE A 101 -11.59 19.42 13.11
C PHE A 101 -10.34 18.65 12.74
N VAL A 102 -10.50 17.34 12.56
CA VAL A 102 -9.46 16.45 12.04
C VAL A 102 -9.86 15.98 10.65
N PHE A 103 -9.02 16.25 9.65
CA PHE A 103 -9.17 15.66 8.33
C PHE A 103 -8.23 14.47 8.21
N TYR A 104 -8.80 13.25 8.23
CA TYR A 104 -8.05 12.01 8.19
C TYR A 104 -8.61 11.09 7.09
N LYS A 105 -7.84 10.87 6.04
CA LYS A 105 -8.24 10.07 4.88
C LYS A 105 -7.11 9.12 4.46
N PRO A 106 -7.04 7.92 5.03
CA PRO A 106 -6.07 6.91 4.65
C PRO A 106 -6.11 6.55 3.17
N LYS A 107 -4.96 6.29 2.57
CA LYS A 107 -4.82 5.78 1.19
C LYS A 107 -5.26 4.32 1.08
N ASP A 108 -4.84 3.51 2.04
CA ASP A 108 -5.10 2.07 2.11
C ASP A 108 -6.13 1.74 3.21
N ILE A 109 -6.38 0.46 3.45
CA ILE A 109 -7.29 0.01 4.51
C ILE A 109 -6.80 0.45 5.89
N VAL A 110 -5.47 0.43 6.10
CA VAL A 110 -4.77 0.94 7.28
C VAL A 110 -3.79 2.03 6.87
N SER A 111 -3.33 2.87 7.81
CA SER A 111 -2.54 4.06 7.51
C SER A 111 -1.22 4.11 8.26
N GLY A 112 -0.18 4.67 7.61
CA GLY A 112 1.02 5.16 8.28
C GLY A 112 0.75 6.44 9.06
N ASP A 113 -0.06 7.31 8.50
CA ASP A 113 -0.42 8.58 9.12
C ASP A 113 -1.33 8.35 10.32
N PHE A 114 -1.22 9.23 11.31
CA PHE A 114 -2.15 9.29 12.42
C PHE A 114 -2.17 10.70 13.02
N TYR A 115 -3.23 10.97 13.77
CA TYR A 115 -3.32 12.17 14.62
C TYR A 115 -3.33 11.75 16.08
N TRP A 116 -2.84 12.65 16.93
CA TRP A 116 -2.74 12.39 18.35
C TRP A 116 -3.16 13.62 19.14
N PHE A 117 -3.86 13.41 20.25
CA PHE A 117 -4.29 14.45 21.18
C PHE A 117 -4.10 13.97 22.62
N ASP A 118 -3.67 14.90 23.48
CA ASP A 118 -3.58 14.69 24.92
C ASP A 118 -3.74 16.02 25.66
N HIS A 119 -3.74 15.98 26.97
CA HIS A 119 -3.76 17.17 27.82
C HIS A 119 -2.90 16.97 29.06
N LEU A 120 -2.18 17.99 29.44
CA LEU A 120 -1.34 17.99 30.63
C LEU A 120 -1.26 19.41 31.22
N ASN A 121 -1.43 19.55 32.54
CA ASN A 121 -1.33 20.82 33.27
C ASN A 121 -2.22 21.94 32.69
N GLY A 122 -3.39 21.59 32.18
CA GLY A 122 -4.32 22.56 31.59
C GLY A 122 -4.00 22.99 30.17
N LYS A 123 -2.95 22.45 29.57
CA LYS A 123 -2.58 22.65 28.16
C LYS A 123 -3.11 21.50 27.30
N ALA A 124 -3.58 21.80 26.09
CA ALA A 124 -3.92 20.83 25.07
C ALA A 124 -2.70 20.56 24.19
N LEU A 125 -2.42 19.27 23.94
CA LEU A 125 -1.36 18.84 23.06
C LEU A 125 -1.96 18.10 21.87
N PHE A 126 -1.45 18.35 20.67
CA PHE A 126 -1.90 17.64 19.48
C PHE A 126 -0.79 17.49 18.45
N ALA A 127 -0.87 16.44 17.66
CA ALA A 127 0.08 16.16 16.59
C ALA A 127 -0.62 15.63 15.34
N ALA A 128 -0.03 15.96 14.18
CA ALA A 128 -0.25 15.29 12.90
C ALA A 128 1.05 14.58 12.51
N VAL A 129 0.98 13.30 12.24
CA VAL A 129 2.13 12.42 12.06
C VAL A 129 2.01 11.65 10.77
N ASP A 130 3.08 11.66 9.97
CA ASP A 130 3.26 10.89 8.73
C ASP A 130 4.42 9.90 8.97
N CYS A 131 4.10 8.61 9.03
CA CYS A 131 5.11 7.57 9.25
C CYS A 131 5.67 7.05 7.94
N THR A 132 6.93 6.63 7.96
CA THR A 132 7.55 5.93 6.84
C THR A 132 6.72 4.71 6.42
N GLY A 133 6.40 4.65 5.12
CA GLY A 133 5.67 3.54 4.52
C GLY A 133 4.15 3.68 4.61
N HIS A 134 3.44 2.87 3.82
CA HIS A 134 1.98 2.86 3.77
C HIS A 134 1.45 1.43 3.93
N GLY A 135 0.13 1.28 4.07
CA GLY A 135 -0.48 -0.02 4.32
C GLY A 135 -0.04 -0.62 5.66
N VAL A 136 0.18 -1.93 5.69
CA VAL A 136 0.48 -2.67 6.94
C VAL A 136 1.78 -2.20 7.63
N PRO A 137 2.92 -2.03 6.94
CA PRO A 137 4.14 -1.52 7.57
C PRO A 137 3.94 -0.15 8.22
N GLY A 138 3.34 0.81 7.51
CA GLY A 138 3.04 2.12 8.06
C GLY A 138 2.11 2.05 9.28
N ALA A 139 1.12 1.15 9.27
CA ALA A 139 0.22 0.96 10.41
C ALA A 139 0.97 0.48 11.67
N PHE A 140 1.99 -0.37 11.54
CA PHE A 140 2.82 -0.73 12.69
C PHE A 140 3.60 0.47 13.22
N MET A 141 4.14 1.30 12.32
CA MET A 141 4.83 2.53 12.72
C MET A 141 3.90 3.50 13.46
N SER A 142 2.67 3.68 13.00
CA SER A 142 1.69 4.53 13.68
C SER A 142 1.35 4.02 15.09
N ILE A 143 1.25 2.71 15.28
CA ILE A 143 1.04 2.10 16.61
C ILE A 143 2.25 2.34 17.52
N VAL A 144 3.47 2.17 17.02
CA VAL A 144 4.70 2.45 17.77
C VAL A 144 4.75 3.91 18.19
N GLY A 145 4.53 4.84 17.27
CA GLY A 145 4.54 6.28 17.54
C GLY A 145 3.50 6.69 18.58
N HIS A 146 2.26 6.23 18.39
CA HIS A 146 1.16 6.51 19.33
C HIS A 146 1.48 5.99 20.76
N ASN A 147 1.98 4.75 20.88
CA ASN A 147 2.31 4.17 22.18
C ASN A 147 3.46 4.90 22.86
N LEU A 148 4.49 5.29 22.11
CA LEU A 148 5.61 6.06 22.64
C LEU A 148 5.17 7.45 23.10
N LEU A 149 4.34 8.18 22.34
CA LEU A 149 3.77 9.46 22.77
C LEU A 149 3.00 9.29 24.09
N LYS A 150 2.13 8.30 24.20
CA LYS A 150 1.38 7.99 25.43
C LYS A 150 2.32 7.68 26.61
N GLN A 151 3.39 6.93 26.36
CA GLN A 151 4.40 6.60 27.39
C GLN A 151 5.16 7.83 27.84
N ILE A 152 5.55 8.72 26.92
CA ILE A 152 6.24 9.97 27.22
C ILE A 152 5.35 10.86 28.11
N MET A 153 4.08 11.04 27.74
CA MET A 153 3.15 11.82 28.54
C MET A 153 2.89 11.26 29.93
N SER A 154 2.94 9.94 30.08
CA SER A 154 2.75 9.31 31.41
C SER A 154 3.99 9.38 32.31
N LYS A 155 5.20 9.44 31.73
CA LYS A 155 6.48 9.44 32.47
C LYS A 155 7.00 10.84 32.74
N HIS A 156 6.83 11.75 31.78
CA HIS A 156 7.40 13.07 31.78
C HIS A 156 6.32 14.14 31.95
N LEU A 157 6.49 15.01 32.90
CA LEU A 157 5.53 16.10 33.19
C LEU A 157 5.83 17.40 32.43
N PHE A 158 6.45 17.31 31.25
CA PHE A 158 6.70 18.48 30.42
C PHE A 158 5.74 18.53 29.20
N THR A 159 5.40 19.74 28.83
CA THR A 159 4.48 20.02 27.70
C THR A 159 5.20 20.68 26.51
N GLN A 160 6.50 20.88 26.60
CA GLN A 160 7.30 21.54 25.56
C GLN A 160 7.45 20.62 24.36
N PRO A 161 6.96 21.00 23.14
CA PRO A 161 6.92 20.16 21.96
C PRO A 161 8.29 19.60 21.57
N SER A 162 9.33 20.43 21.56
CA SER A 162 10.69 19.99 21.18
C SER A 162 11.23 18.86 22.08
N LYS A 163 10.97 18.92 23.38
CA LYS A 163 11.40 17.87 24.33
C LYS A 163 10.62 16.57 24.11
N ILE A 164 9.33 16.67 23.76
CA ILE A 164 8.51 15.48 23.43
C ILE A 164 9.08 14.83 22.18
N LEU A 165 9.43 15.61 21.15
CA LEU A 165 10.03 15.08 19.92
C LEU A 165 11.41 14.45 20.16
N ASP A 166 12.25 15.03 21.04
CA ASP A 166 13.55 14.46 21.42
C ASP A 166 13.38 13.06 22.06
N GLU A 167 12.46 12.95 23.04
CA GLU A 167 12.19 11.66 23.69
C GLU A 167 11.52 10.65 22.73
N LEU A 168 10.63 11.13 21.85
CA LEU A 168 10.01 10.28 20.84
C LEU A 168 11.05 9.74 19.85
N SER A 169 11.97 10.58 19.38
CA SER A 169 13.03 10.18 18.47
C SER A 169 13.94 9.11 19.09
N LYS A 170 14.29 9.32 20.36
CA LYS A 170 15.04 8.32 21.13
C LYS A 170 14.27 7.01 21.26
N GLY A 171 12.99 7.08 21.64
CA GLY A 171 12.13 5.90 21.81
C GLY A 171 11.94 5.09 20.53
N VAL A 172 11.73 5.76 19.39
CA VAL A 172 11.60 5.11 18.06
C VAL A 172 12.90 4.40 17.71
N SER A 173 14.04 5.09 17.82
CA SER A 173 15.35 4.53 17.52
C SER A 173 15.70 3.32 18.41
N GLU A 174 15.35 3.37 19.69
CA GLU A 174 15.53 2.25 20.62
C GLU A 174 14.62 1.06 20.28
N THR A 175 13.34 1.33 20.00
CA THR A 175 12.35 0.29 19.67
C THR A 175 12.69 -0.44 18.38
N LEU A 176 13.19 0.27 17.38
CA LEU A 176 13.53 -0.27 16.07
C LEU A 176 15.02 -0.70 15.95
N HIS A 177 15.79 -0.61 17.05
CA HIS A 177 17.21 -0.98 17.10
C HIS A 177 18.08 -0.26 16.06
N GLN A 178 17.77 1.03 15.78
CA GLN A 178 18.41 1.81 14.72
C GLN A 178 19.74 2.46 15.10
N ARG A 179 20.20 2.29 16.35
CA ARG A 179 21.43 2.95 16.85
C ARG A 179 22.73 2.38 16.30
N ASN A 180 22.72 1.15 15.80
CA ASN A 180 23.89 0.52 15.21
C ASN A 180 23.84 0.66 13.69
N PHE A 181 24.54 1.65 13.14
CA PHE A 181 24.56 1.99 11.71
C PHE A 181 24.92 0.82 10.78
N GLU A 182 25.68 -0.17 11.27
CA GLU A 182 26.11 -1.34 10.48
C GLU A 182 25.10 -2.51 10.50
N GLU A 183 24.18 -2.52 11.46
CA GLU A 183 23.22 -3.62 11.67
C GLU A 183 21.75 -3.18 11.60
N SER A 184 21.48 -1.90 11.33
CA SER A 184 20.10 -1.42 11.31
C SER A 184 19.32 -1.98 10.11
N ILE A 185 18.31 -2.80 10.41
CA ILE A 185 17.45 -3.48 9.45
C ILE A 185 16.48 -2.50 8.78
N SER A 186 16.14 -1.38 9.43
CA SER A 186 15.22 -0.38 8.90
C SER A 186 15.70 1.05 9.19
N LYS A 187 15.32 1.97 8.30
CA LYS A 187 15.49 3.43 8.50
C LYS A 187 14.10 4.07 8.58
N ASP A 188 13.22 3.50 9.37
CA ASP A 188 11.87 3.99 9.52
C ASP A 188 11.79 5.09 10.56
N GLY A 189 10.99 6.11 10.26
CA GLY A 189 10.82 7.29 11.09
C GLY A 189 9.46 7.94 10.90
N MET A 190 9.34 9.18 11.39
CA MET A 190 8.10 9.94 11.29
C MET A 190 8.39 11.40 11.00
N ASP A 191 7.64 11.94 10.05
CA ASP A 191 7.54 13.38 9.83
C ASP A 191 6.32 13.86 10.60
N MET A 192 6.46 14.92 11.41
CA MET A 192 5.34 15.32 12.24
C MET A 192 5.39 16.80 12.66
N THR A 193 4.21 17.27 12.98
CA THR A 193 3.98 18.57 13.63
C THR A 193 3.41 18.29 15.01
N LEU A 194 4.02 18.83 16.06
CA LEU A 194 3.53 18.77 17.43
C LEU A 194 3.30 20.17 17.97
N CYS A 195 2.11 20.40 18.51
CA CYS A 195 1.72 21.68 19.08
C CYS A 195 1.23 21.50 20.53
N THR A 196 1.50 22.48 21.35
CA THR A 196 0.93 22.64 22.68
C THR A 196 0.22 23.99 22.76
N VAL A 197 -1.04 23.99 23.19
CA VAL A 197 -1.87 25.19 23.34
C VAL A 197 -2.22 25.40 24.80
N ASP A 198 -1.88 26.57 25.32
CA ASP A 198 -2.38 27.07 26.58
C ASP A 198 -3.50 28.07 26.30
N THR A 199 -4.75 27.63 26.42
CA THR A 199 -5.91 28.48 26.14
C THR A 199 -6.11 29.61 27.19
N LYS A 200 -5.50 29.48 28.38
CA LYS A 200 -5.58 30.50 29.43
C LYS A 200 -4.56 31.60 29.20
N ALA A 201 -3.34 31.24 28.79
CA ALA A 201 -2.28 32.18 28.46
C ALA A 201 -2.39 32.74 27.04
N ASN A 202 -3.24 32.15 26.17
CA ASN A 202 -3.29 32.39 24.72
C ASN A 202 -1.93 32.15 24.04
N GLU A 203 -1.25 31.13 24.44
CA GLU A 203 0.06 30.75 23.91
C GLU A 203 -0.02 29.44 23.14
N LEU A 204 0.70 29.39 22.01
CA LEU A 204 0.92 28.19 21.22
C LEU A 204 2.42 27.94 21.09
N GLU A 205 2.87 26.77 21.49
CA GLU A 205 4.22 26.27 21.26
C GLU A 205 4.18 25.24 20.14
N PHE A 206 5.20 25.21 19.31
CA PHE A 206 5.30 24.30 18.15
C PHE A 206 6.70 23.71 18.06
N ALA A 207 6.78 22.44 17.66
CA ALA A 207 8.00 21.82 17.13
C ALA A 207 7.61 20.91 15.97
N GLY A 208 8.41 20.92 14.91
CA GLY A 208 8.19 20.12 13.71
C GLY A 208 9.40 19.25 13.38
N ALA A 209 9.15 18.02 12.98
CA ALA A 209 10.09 17.11 12.33
C ALA A 209 9.71 17.07 10.85
N MET A 210 10.52 17.67 9.97
CA MET A 210 10.28 17.84 8.53
C MET A 210 9.04 18.68 8.20
N ASN A 211 7.93 18.46 8.89
CA ASN A 211 6.64 19.11 8.63
C ASN A 211 6.55 20.50 9.28
N PRO A 212 6.07 21.51 8.56
CA PRO A 212 5.83 22.86 9.07
C PRO A 212 4.47 22.97 9.78
N MET A 213 4.28 24.09 10.49
CA MET A 213 2.98 24.54 10.93
C MET A 213 2.57 25.78 10.13
N TYR A 214 1.30 25.84 9.73
CA TYR A 214 0.70 27.01 9.11
C TYR A 214 -0.32 27.64 10.06
N PHE A 215 -0.29 28.97 10.17
CA PHE A 215 -1.34 29.70 10.88
C PHE A 215 -1.83 30.87 10.03
N ILE A 216 -3.08 31.25 10.24
CA ILE A 216 -3.72 32.34 9.52
C ILE A 216 -4.01 33.45 10.54
N ARG A 217 -3.58 34.70 10.25
CA ARG A 217 -3.86 35.87 11.06
C ARG A 217 -4.20 37.03 10.13
N GLU A 218 -5.33 37.70 10.39
CA GLU A 218 -5.77 38.86 9.61
C GLU A 218 -5.90 38.57 8.10
N GLY A 219 -6.21 37.31 7.72
CA GLY A 219 -6.33 36.89 6.34
C GLY A 219 -5.02 36.49 5.65
N GLU A 220 -3.88 36.62 6.32
CA GLU A 220 -2.57 36.21 5.81
C GLU A 220 -2.15 34.85 6.37
N ILE A 221 -1.45 34.09 5.53
CA ILE A 221 -0.93 32.74 5.87
C ILE A 221 0.54 32.88 6.27
N PHE A 222 0.88 32.37 7.42
CA PHE A 222 2.25 32.29 7.93
C PHE A 222 2.68 30.83 8.05
N GLU A 223 3.93 30.53 7.63
CA GLU A 223 4.56 29.24 7.76
C GLU A 223 5.65 29.31 8.84
N ILE A 224 5.59 28.36 9.80
CA ILE A 224 6.70 28.11 10.72
C ILE A 224 7.32 26.76 10.35
N LYS A 225 8.58 26.78 9.95
CA LYS A 225 9.30 25.58 9.50
C LYS A 225 9.72 24.73 10.69
N GLY A 226 9.58 23.40 10.54
CA GLY A 226 10.16 22.42 11.44
C GLY A 226 11.66 22.21 11.21
N ASN A 227 12.26 21.40 12.06
CA ASN A 227 13.63 20.91 11.87
C ASN A 227 13.69 20.02 10.62
N LYS A 228 14.83 20.05 9.90
CA LYS A 228 15.01 19.32 8.64
C LYS A 228 15.50 17.87 8.84
N PHE A 229 14.96 17.20 9.83
CA PHE A 229 15.22 15.79 10.10
C PHE A 229 13.97 15.14 10.71
N PRO A 230 13.72 13.86 10.42
CA PRO A 230 12.57 13.12 10.95
C PRO A 230 12.80 12.66 12.39
N VAL A 231 11.72 12.22 13.02
CA VAL A 231 11.76 11.50 14.29
C VAL A 231 12.27 10.08 14.05
N GLY A 232 13.21 9.59 14.87
CA GLY A 232 13.65 8.20 14.89
C GLY A 232 14.82 7.87 13.98
N ILE A 233 15.13 8.69 12.98
CA ILE A 233 16.25 8.47 12.06
C ILE A 233 17.41 9.40 12.47
N TYR A 234 18.52 8.81 12.86
CA TYR A 234 19.77 9.55 13.08
C TYR A 234 20.53 9.62 11.76
N LEU A 235 20.61 10.81 11.16
CA LEU A 235 21.35 11.05 9.92
C LEU A 235 22.85 11.19 10.14
N GLU A 236 23.26 11.49 11.37
CA GLU A 236 24.66 11.72 11.76
C GLU A 236 24.99 11.01 13.09
N LYS A 237 26.29 10.93 13.42
CA LYS A 237 26.76 10.35 14.70
C LYS A 237 26.34 11.15 15.93
N GLU A 238 25.92 12.40 15.76
CA GLU A 238 25.45 13.27 16.84
C GLU A 238 23.93 13.21 16.98
N ILE A 239 23.47 13.25 18.25
CA ILE A 239 22.06 13.30 18.58
C ILE A 239 21.55 14.69 18.20
N GLN A 240 20.73 14.75 17.15
CA GLN A 240 20.04 15.97 16.74
C GLN A 240 18.94 16.31 17.76
N LYS A 241 18.79 17.60 18.07
CA LYS A 241 17.74 18.09 18.99
C LYS A 241 16.73 18.94 18.25
N PHE A 242 15.47 18.75 18.61
CA PHE A 242 14.39 19.56 18.10
C PHE A 242 14.35 20.94 18.79
N THR A 243 13.84 21.93 18.07
CA THR A 243 13.63 23.31 18.56
C THR A 243 12.16 23.65 18.51
N ASN A 244 11.74 24.51 19.45
CA ASN A 244 10.42 25.14 19.41
C ASN A 244 10.42 26.32 18.46
#